data_d095ccaf1f6cb1a5d92ff5e6f95b20cc
#
_entry.id   d095ccaf1f6cb1a5d92ff5e6f95b20cc
#
_cell.length_a   1.000
_cell.length_b   1.000
_cell.length_c   1.000
_cell.angle_alpha   90.00
_cell.angle_beta   90.00
_cell.angle_gamma   90.00
#
_symmetry.space_group_name_H-M   'P 1'
#
loop_
_entity.id
_entity.type
_entity.pdbx_description
1 polymer ?
#
loop_
_entity_poly.entity_id
_entity_poly.type
_entity_poly.pdbx_seq_one_letter_code
_entity_poly.pdbx_strand_id
1 'polypeptide(L)'
;MSGCRVGTGFDAHRLVPGRKLMLAGVEVAHPRGLEGHSDGDCAIHALCDALLGAAGEGDMGRHFPSADPRWKDASGASFLERAARLVDARGFSVENVDVTVIAQEPALAPYIDKMRAALGRCLALETERVSVKAKSTDGLGATGRGEGIAAIATVLLSKRE
;
A
#
# COMPACT_ATOMS: atom_id res chain seq x y z
N MET A 1 -7.57 -4.12 -29.34
CA MET A 1 -6.48 -4.40 -28.39
C MET A 1 -6.94 -3.97 -27.02
N SER A 2 -7.07 -4.89 -26.06
CA SER A 2 -7.38 -4.56 -24.67
C SER A 2 -6.21 -3.73 -24.13
N GLY A 3 -6.48 -2.47 -23.79
CA GLY A 3 -5.44 -1.59 -23.25
C GLY A 3 -5.08 -2.00 -21.84
N CYS A 4 -3.90 -2.59 -21.65
CA CYS A 4 -3.31 -2.79 -20.31
C CYS A 4 -2.53 -1.56 -19.88
N ARG A 5 -2.51 -1.29 -18.57
CA ARG A 5 -1.73 -0.22 -17.96
C ARG A 5 -0.99 -0.74 -16.74
N VAL A 6 0.24 -0.29 -16.59
CA VAL A 6 1.07 -0.57 -15.41
C VAL A 6 1.22 0.70 -14.61
N GLY A 7 1.15 0.59 -13.30
CA GLY A 7 1.47 1.67 -12.38
C GLY A 7 2.43 1.18 -11.31
N THR A 8 3.29 2.09 -10.84
CA THR A 8 4.20 1.84 -9.72
C THR A 8 4.03 2.97 -8.71
N GLY A 9 4.01 2.60 -7.44
CA GLY A 9 3.98 3.52 -6.32
C GLY A 9 5.08 3.21 -5.32
N PHE A 10 5.49 4.22 -4.59
CA PHE A 10 6.47 4.16 -3.52
C PHE A 10 6.00 5.02 -2.36
N ASP A 11 6.16 4.51 -1.14
CA ASP A 11 5.96 5.30 0.07
C ASP A 11 6.91 4.85 1.18
N ALA A 12 7.22 5.75 2.11
CA ALA A 12 8.07 5.46 3.26
C ALA A 12 7.65 6.31 4.45
N HIS A 13 7.60 5.69 5.62
CA HIS A 13 7.24 6.34 6.87
C HIS A 13 8.25 6.05 7.97
N ARG A 14 8.45 7.02 8.86
CA ARG A 14 9.30 6.88 10.05
C ARG A 14 8.65 5.96 11.07
N LEU A 15 9.45 5.11 11.73
CA LEU A 15 9.02 4.33 12.89
C LEU A 15 9.10 5.19 14.15
N VAL A 16 7.97 5.34 14.85
CA VAL A 16 7.84 6.12 16.09
C VAL A 16 7.18 5.29 17.19
N PRO A 17 7.54 5.53 18.47
CA PRO A 17 6.87 4.85 19.58
C PRO A 17 5.40 5.28 19.73
N GLY A 18 4.62 4.46 20.42
CA GLY A 18 3.24 4.80 20.81
C GLY A 18 2.19 4.66 19.69
N ARG A 19 2.56 4.13 18.54
CA ARG A 19 1.63 3.83 17.43
C ARG A 19 1.61 2.34 17.14
N LYS A 20 0.46 1.84 16.69
CA LYS A 20 0.35 0.50 16.11
C LYS A 20 1.07 0.45 14.77
N LEU A 21 1.72 -0.66 14.47
CA LEU A 21 2.32 -0.90 13.16
C LEU A 21 1.28 -1.53 12.23
N MET A 22 0.81 -0.74 11.26
CA MET A 22 -0.08 -1.22 10.20
C MET A 22 0.72 -1.40 8.91
N LEU A 23 0.63 -2.59 8.30
CA LEU A 23 1.27 -2.90 7.03
C LEU A 23 0.34 -3.77 6.17
N ALA A 24 0.06 -3.32 4.97
CA ALA A 24 -0.83 -3.98 4.01
C ALA A 24 -2.19 -4.37 4.62
N GLY A 25 -2.75 -3.49 5.46
CA GLY A 25 -4.05 -3.67 6.12
C GLY A 25 -4.03 -4.61 7.34
N VAL A 26 -2.86 -4.99 7.83
CA VAL A 26 -2.69 -5.91 8.96
C VAL A 26 -1.91 -5.24 10.09
N GLU A 27 -2.40 -5.38 11.34
CA GLU A 27 -1.66 -4.98 12.53
C GLU A 27 -0.53 -5.99 12.79
N VAL A 28 0.70 -5.50 12.79
CA VAL A 28 1.92 -6.28 13.03
C VAL A 28 2.41 -5.99 14.45
N ALA A 29 2.68 -7.01 15.23
CA ALA A 29 3.20 -6.86 16.59
C ALA A 29 4.60 -6.23 16.57
N HIS A 30 4.71 -4.98 17.05
CA HIS A 30 5.96 -4.23 17.14
C HIS A 30 5.81 -3.08 18.15
N PRO A 31 6.86 -2.69 18.92
CA PRO A 31 6.78 -1.61 19.90
C PRO A 31 6.65 -0.20 19.28
N ARG A 32 6.91 -0.07 17.98
CA ARG A 32 6.80 1.19 17.22
C ARG A 32 5.85 0.99 16.03
N GLY A 33 5.17 2.05 15.62
CA GLY A 33 4.35 2.09 14.42
C GLY A 33 4.79 3.21 13.48
N LEU A 34 4.17 3.30 12.33
CA LEU A 34 4.52 4.28 11.31
C LEU A 34 3.85 5.63 11.57
N GLU A 35 4.64 6.69 11.46
CA GLU A 35 4.18 8.07 11.58
C GLU A 35 3.37 8.47 10.33
N GLY A 36 2.26 9.17 10.52
CA GLY A 36 1.42 9.66 9.43
C GLY A 36 0.14 10.29 9.93
N HIS A 37 -0.58 11.01 9.06
CA HIS A 37 -1.90 11.57 9.34
C HIS A 37 -3.00 10.50 9.41
N SER A 38 -2.79 9.37 8.72
CA SER A 38 -3.61 8.16 8.74
C SER A 38 -3.02 7.12 9.68
N ASP A 39 -3.34 5.85 9.49
CA ASP A 39 -2.71 4.72 10.17
C ASP A 39 -1.22 4.50 9.79
N GLY A 40 -0.71 5.25 8.79
CA GLY A 40 0.68 5.20 8.36
C GLY A 40 1.06 3.98 7.54
N ASP A 41 0.09 3.22 7.02
CA ASP A 41 0.34 2.01 6.22
C ASP A 41 1.00 2.35 4.88
N CYS A 42 2.34 2.39 4.85
CA CYS A 42 3.10 2.73 3.66
C CYS A 42 2.91 1.72 2.51
N ALA A 43 2.58 0.46 2.82
CA ALA A 43 2.32 -0.54 1.79
C ALA A 43 1.02 -0.25 1.04
N ILE A 44 -0.04 0.13 1.75
CA ILE A 44 -1.29 0.57 1.13
C ILE A 44 -1.11 1.90 0.42
N HIS A 45 -0.38 2.85 0.97
CA HIS A 45 -0.15 4.15 0.31
C HIS A 45 0.59 3.98 -1.02
N ALA A 46 1.65 3.16 -1.05
CA ALA A 46 2.34 2.82 -2.29
C ALA A 46 1.40 2.16 -3.31
N LEU A 47 0.52 1.26 -2.85
CA LEU A 47 -0.44 0.58 -3.72
C LEU A 47 -1.52 1.54 -4.26
N CYS A 48 -1.98 2.49 -3.46
CA CYS A 48 -2.88 3.56 -3.93
C CYS A 48 -2.24 4.40 -5.03
N ASP A 49 -0.98 4.82 -4.85
CA ASP A 49 -0.25 5.58 -5.87
C ASP A 49 -0.06 4.78 -7.16
N ALA A 50 0.24 3.48 -7.05
CA ALA A 50 0.33 2.60 -8.21
C ALA A 50 -1.00 2.53 -8.99
N LEU A 51 -2.12 2.38 -8.29
CA LEU A 51 -3.46 2.34 -8.89
C LEU A 51 -3.82 3.66 -9.58
N LEU A 52 -3.65 4.77 -8.87
CA LEU A 52 -3.96 6.11 -9.39
C LEU A 52 -3.06 6.47 -10.57
N GLY A 53 -1.76 6.17 -10.48
CA GLY A 53 -0.81 6.39 -11.57
C GLY A 53 -1.17 5.58 -12.83
N ALA A 54 -1.49 4.29 -12.69
CA ALA A 54 -1.92 3.45 -13.81
C ALA A 54 -3.21 3.95 -14.47
N ALA A 55 -4.15 4.46 -13.67
CA ALA A 55 -5.41 5.03 -14.17
C ALA A 55 -5.25 6.45 -14.77
N GLY A 56 -4.08 7.09 -14.62
CA GLY A 56 -3.84 8.47 -15.06
C GLY A 56 -4.48 9.52 -14.16
N GLU A 57 -4.69 9.18 -12.88
CA GLU A 57 -5.33 10.03 -11.88
C GLU A 57 -4.35 10.83 -11.00
N GLY A 58 -3.05 10.68 -11.21
CA GLY A 58 -2.01 11.30 -10.38
C GLY A 58 -1.68 10.46 -9.17
N ASP A 59 -1.61 11.06 -8.00
CA ASP A 59 -1.17 10.46 -6.74
C ASP A 59 -2.18 10.63 -5.59
N MET A 60 -1.86 10.05 -4.44
CA MET A 60 -2.68 10.17 -3.24
C MET A 60 -2.85 11.60 -2.77
N GLY A 61 -1.82 12.45 -2.87
CA GLY A 61 -1.87 13.84 -2.41
C GLY A 61 -2.96 14.65 -3.11
N ARG A 62 -3.25 14.32 -4.37
CA ARG A 62 -4.32 14.93 -5.15
C ARG A 62 -5.72 14.55 -4.65
N HIS A 63 -5.92 13.29 -4.25
CA HIS A 63 -7.23 12.75 -3.89
C HIS A 63 -7.50 12.74 -2.39
N PHE A 64 -6.43 12.68 -1.58
CA PHE A 64 -6.47 12.55 -0.12
C PHE A 64 -5.55 13.59 0.55
N PRO A 65 -5.77 14.90 0.31
CA PRO A 65 -4.89 15.92 0.86
C PRO A 65 -4.86 15.84 2.39
N SER A 66 -3.66 15.88 2.97
CA SER A 66 -3.45 15.78 4.41
C SER A 66 -4.10 16.94 5.21
N ALA A 67 -4.37 18.07 4.56
CA ALA A 67 -5.10 19.20 5.16
C ALA A 67 -6.61 18.94 5.31
N ASP A 68 -7.16 17.90 4.67
CA ASP A 68 -8.57 17.57 4.75
C ASP A 68 -8.85 16.73 6.00
N PRO A 69 -9.63 17.23 6.97
CA PRO A 69 -9.91 16.53 8.23
C PRO A 69 -10.62 15.18 8.06
N ARG A 70 -11.24 14.92 6.91
CA ARG A 70 -11.89 13.63 6.61
C ARG A 70 -10.88 12.45 6.59
N TRP A 71 -9.61 12.73 6.32
CA TRP A 71 -8.57 11.71 6.21
C TRP A 71 -7.73 11.56 7.48
N LYS A 72 -7.99 12.38 8.49
CA LYS A 72 -7.34 12.24 9.78
C LYS A 72 -7.73 10.90 10.41
N ASP A 73 -6.74 10.13 10.83
CA ASP A 73 -6.91 8.81 11.45
C ASP A 73 -7.65 7.78 10.56
N ALA A 74 -7.80 8.06 9.27
CA ALA A 74 -8.41 7.13 8.32
C ALA A 74 -7.56 5.86 8.18
N SER A 75 -8.23 4.70 8.04
CA SER A 75 -7.53 3.44 7.79
C SER A 75 -6.98 3.38 6.37
N GLY A 76 -5.84 2.74 6.18
CA GLY A 76 -5.29 2.48 4.85
C GLY A 76 -6.29 1.77 3.95
N ALA A 77 -7.07 0.83 4.48
CA ALA A 77 -8.12 0.13 3.74
C ALA A 77 -9.12 1.10 3.08
N SER A 78 -9.53 2.17 3.76
CA SER A 78 -10.46 3.16 3.21
C SER A 78 -9.88 3.93 2.02
N PHE A 79 -8.58 4.24 2.04
CA PHE A 79 -7.88 4.84 0.90
C PHE A 79 -7.81 3.88 -0.28
N LEU A 80 -7.47 2.61 -0.01
CA LEU A 80 -7.32 1.60 -1.06
C LEU A 80 -8.65 1.33 -1.77
N GLU A 81 -9.75 1.19 -1.02
CA GLU A 81 -11.08 1.04 -1.59
C GLU A 81 -11.50 2.26 -2.41
N ARG A 82 -11.14 3.46 -1.97
CA ARG A 82 -11.43 4.68 -2.73
C ARG A 82 -10.61 4.75 -4.01
N ALA A 83 -9.32 4.41 -3.97
CA ALA A 83 -8.47 4.33 -5.16
C ALA A 83 -9.00 3.29 -6.16
N ALA A 84 -9.43 2.11 -5.69
CA ALA A 84 -10.05 1.09 -6.53
C ALA A 84 -11.32 1.61 -7.22
N ARG A 85 -12.19 2.36 -6.52
CA ARG A 85 -13.38 2.99 -7.12
C ARG A 85 -13.02 4.04 -8.18
N LEU A 86 -11.93 4.78 -8.01
CA LEU A 86 -11.47 5.73 -9.03
C LEU A 86 -10.96 5.02 -10.29
N VAL A 87 -10.22 3.92 -10.12
CA VAL A 87 -9.80 3.04 -11.23
C VAL A 87 -11.02 2.52 -12.00
N ASP A 88 -12.01 2.01 -11.27
CA ASP A 88 -13.27 1.51 -11.82
C ASP A 88 -14.03 2.59 -12.62
N ALA A 89 -14.15 3.79 -12.06
CA ALA A 89 -14.80 4.93 -12.72
C ALA A 89 -14.09 5.37 -14.01
N ARG A 90 -12.80 5.05 -14.16
CA ARG A 90 -12.03 5.27 -15.39
C ARG A 90 -12.17 4.14 -16.41
N GLY A 91 -12.99 3.13 -16.13
CA GLY A 91 -13.24 2.00 -17.02
C GLY A 91 -12.12 0.97 -17.01
N PHE A 92 -11.37 0.86 -15.91
CA PHE A 92 -10.34 -0.15 -15.73
C PHE A 92 -10.69 -1.14 -14.64
N SER A 93 -10.16 -2.35 -14.76
CA SER A 93 -10.18 -3.40 -13.74
C SER A 93 -8.76 -3.66 -13.25
N VAL A 94 -8.59 -3.95 -11.96
CA VAL A 94 -7.32 -4.41 -11.42
C VAL A 94 -7.13 -5.89 -11.78
N GLU A 95 -6.02 -6.22 -12.43
CA GLU A 95 -5.70 -7.60 -12.82
C GLU A 95 -4.86 -8.30 -11.76
N ASN A 96 -3.80 -7.66 -11.31
CA ASN A 96 -2.98 -8.14 -10.21
C ASN A 96 -2.21 -7.00 -9.54
N VAL A 97 -1.75 -7.27 -8.34
CA VAL A 97 -0.91 -6.35 -7.57
C VAL A 97 0.30 -7.10 -6.99
N ASP A 98 1.43 -6.41 -6.93
CA ASP A 98 2.68 -6.90 -6.35
C ASP A 98 3.26 -5.84 -5.45
N VAL A 99 3.37 -6.13 -4.15
CA VAL A 99 3.85 -5.21 -3.12
C VAL A 99 5.12 -5.78 -2.49
N THR A 100 6.15 -4.95 -2.38
CA THR A 100 7.37 -5.26 -1.64
C THR A 100 7.49 -4.31 -0.45
N VAL A 101 7.42 -4.85 0.76
CA VAL A 101 7.68 -4.10 2.00
C VAL A 101 9.15 -4.20 2.34
N ILE A 102 9.80 -3.06 2.56
CA ILE A 102 11.21 -2.94 2.88
C ILE A 102 11.35 -2.57 4.35
N ALA A 103 11.68 -3.56 5.17
CA ALA A 103 11.79 -3.41 6.63
C ALA A 103 12.95 -4.25 7.17
N GLN A 104 13.74 -3.68 8.08
CA GLN A 104 14.77 -4.44 8.79
C GLN A 104 14.13 -5.35 9.84
N GLU A 105 13.14 -4.84 10.54
CA GLU A 105 12.30 -5.52 11.53
C GLU A 105 10.89 -4.89 11.57
N PRO A 106 9.87 -5.62 12.07
CA PRO A 106 9.90 -7.03 12.47
C PRO A 106 9.93 -8.00 11.28
N ALA A 107 10.13 -9.29 11.56
CA ALA A 107 9.98 -10.33 10.54
C ALA A 107 8.52 -10.41 10.08
N LEU A 108 8.27 -10.23 8.78
CA LEU A 108 6.92 -10.14 8.22
C LEU A 108 6.39 -11.47 7.67
N ALA A 109 7.24 -12.50 7.55
CA ALA A 109 6.84 -13.79 7.01
C ALA A 109 5.54 -14.37 7.63
N PRO A 110 5.30 -14.29 8.96
CA PRO A 110 4.08 -14.82 9.56
C PRO A 110 2.80 -14.04 9.18
N TYR A 111 2.94 -12.85 8.60
CA TYR A 111 1.82 -11.95 8.29
C TYR A 111 1.46 -11.91 6.80
N ILE A 112 2.33 -12.42 5.92
CA ILE A 112 2.21 -12.29 4.46
C ILE A 112 0.84 -12.77 3.94
N ASP A 113 0.39 -13.95 4.35
CA ASP A 113 -0.90 -14.48 3.87
C ASP A 113 -2.09 -13.64 4.35
N LYS A 114 -2.03 -13.10 5.57
CA LYS A 114 -3.04 -12.16 6.09
C LYS A 114 -3.04 -10.85 5.31
N MET A 115 -1.85 -10.33 4.95
CA MET A 115 -1.70 -9.12 4.14
C MET A 115 -2.29 -9.32 2.74
N ARG A 116 -1.97 -10.43 2.07
CA ARG A 116 -2.54 -10.79 0.76
C ARG A 116 -4.07 -10.84 0.82
N ALA A 117 -4.62 -11.52 1.83
CA ALA A 117 -6.07 -11.61 2.01
C ALA A 117 -6.71 -10.24 2.31
N ALA A 118 -6.05 -9.37 3.11
CA ALA A 118 -6.56 -8.03 3.41
C ALA A 118 -6.61 -7.15 2.16
N LEU A 119 -5.53 -7.10 1.38
CA LEU A 119 -5.47 -6.36 0.11
C LEU A 119 -6.48 -6.91 -0.91
N GLY A 120 -6.58 -8.23 -1.03
CA GLY A 120 -7.54 -8.89 -1.92
C GLY A 120 -8.99 -8.48 -1.61
N ARG A 121 -9.37 -8.43 -0.33
CA ARG A 121 -10.71 -7.95 0.07
C ARG A 121 -10.97 -6.51 -0.34
N CYS A 122 -10.01 -5.59 -0.10
CA CYS A 122 -10.16 -4.18 -0.47
C CYS A 122 -10.30 -3.96 -1.98
N LEU A 123 -9.64 -4.81 -2.77
CA LEU A 123 -9.59 -4.69 -4.23
C LEU A 123 -10.60 -5.61 -4.95
N ALA A 124 -11.35 -6.43 -4.22
CA ALA A 124 -12.20 -7.49 -4.76
C ALA A 124 -11.43 -8.44 -5.70
N LEU A 125 -10.20 -8.80 -5.31
CA LEU A 125 -9.31 -9.71 -6.02
C LEU A 125 -9.18 -11.04 -5.29
N GLU A 126 -9.08 -12.13 -6.05
CA GLU A 126 -8.64 -13.41 -5.54
C GLU A 126 -7.21 -13.32 -5.02
N THR A 127 -6.90 -14.06 -3.94
CA THR A 127 -5.60 -13.97 -3.24
C THR A 127 -4.42 -14.33 -4.15
N GLU A 128 -4.64 -15.17 -5.17
CA GLU A 128 -3.64 -15.56 -6.17
C GLU A 128 -3.18 -14.40 -7.06
N ARG A 129 -3.99 -13.35 -7.15
CA ARG A 129 -3.67 -12.12 -7.90
C ARG A 129 -2.97 -11.06 -7.02
N VAL A 130 -2.73 -11.37 -5.75
CA VAL A 130 -2.10 -10.48 -4.78
C VAL A 130 -0.78 -11.07 -4.33
N SER A 131 0.33 -10.40 -4.65
CA SER A 131 1.66 -10.73 -4.15
C SER A 131 2.09 -9.73 -3.09
N VAL A 132 2.62 -10.23 -1.97
CA VAL A 132 3.28 -9.42 -0.94
C VAL A 132 4.61 -10.08 -0.60
N LYS A 133 5.69 -9.31 -0.68
CA LYS A 133 7.05 -9.73 -0.35
C LYS A 133 7.62 -8.82 0.74
N ALA A 134 8.48 -9.36 1.57
CA ALA A 134 9.23 -8.60 2.55
C ALA A 134 10.73 -8.71 2.28
N LYS A 135 11.44 -7.60 2.37
CA LYS A 135 12.89 -7.50 2.18
C LYS A 135 13.52 -6.66 3.28
N SER A 136 14.67 -7.10 3.77
CA SER A 136 15.57 -6.21 4.52
C SER A 136 16.52 -5.52 3.55
N THR A 137 17.20 -4.49 4.04
CA THR A 137 18.33 -3.87 3.34
C THR A 137 19.66 -4.27 3.96
N ASP A 138 19.69 -5.34 4.73
CA ASP A 138 20.89 -5.88 5.39
C ASP A 138 21.67 -4.81 6.19
N GLY A 139 20.94 -3.97 6.94
CA GLY A 139 21.51 -2.88 7.72
C GLY A 139 21.84 -1.60 6.94
N LEU A 140 21.63 -1.58 5.63
CA LEU A 140 21.94 -0.42 4.78
C LEU A 140 20.83 0.62 4.79
N GLY A 141 21.23 1.89 4.87
CA GLY A 141 20.33 3.04 4.78
C GLY A 141 19.41 3.21 5.99
N ALA A 142 18.43 4.11 5.87
CA ALA A 142 17.50 4.43 6.95
C ALA A 142 16.61 3.22 7.34
N THR A 143 16.15 2.45 6.36
CA THR A 143 15.38 1.23 6.61
C THR A 143 16.22 0.17 7.31
N GLY A 144 17.49 0.01 6.91
CA GLY A 144 18.42 -0.92 7.56
C GLY A 144 18.79 -0.53 8.98
N ARG A 145 18.81 0.76 9.30
CA ARG A 145 18.98 1.25 10.69
C ARG A 145 17.68 1.23 11.50
N GLY A 146 16.57 0.75 10.93
CA GLY A 146 15.30 0.72 11.64
C GLY A 146 14.69 2.09 11.93
N GLU A 147 15.02 3.11 11.13
CA GLU A 147 14.46 4.45 11.27
C GLU A 147 13.05 4.56 10.65
N GLY A 148 12.74 3.68 9.71
CA GLY A 148 11.46 3.65 9.01
C GLY A 148 11.26 2.37 8.21
N ILE A 149 10.09 2.27 7.61
CA ILE A 149 9.71 1.20 6.68
C ILE A 149 9.29 1.86 5.36
N ALA A 150 9.68 1.24 4.25
CA ALA A 150 9.28 1.66 2.92
C ALA A 150 8.51 0.54 2.21
N ALA A 151 7.77 0.91 1.17
CA ALA A 151 7.12 -0.06 0.30
C ALA A 151 7.16 0.40 -1.15
N ILE A 152 7.21 -0.57 -2.05
CA ILE A 152 7.04 -0.41 -3.49
C ILE A 152 5.85 -1.27 -3.89
N ALA A 153 4.96 -0.73 -4.69
CA ALA A 153 3.85 -1.47 -5.27
C ALA A 153 3.83 -1.35 -6.79
N THR A 154 3.44 -2.41 -7.45
CA THR A 154 3.19 -2.43 -8.89
C THR A 154 1.83 -3.04 -9.15
N VAL A 155 1.08 -2.45 -10.07
CA VAL A 155 -0.25 -2.95 -10.46
C VAL A 155 -0.33 -3.11 -11.97
N LEU A 156 -1.12 -4.07 -12.39
CA LEU A 156 -1.59 -4.21 -13.75
C LEU A 156 -3.09 -3.94 -13.80
N LEU A 157 -3.49 -3.03 -14.66
CA LEU A 157 -4.88 -2.75 -14.99
C LEU A 157 -5.20 -3.23 -16.40
N SER A 158 -6.42 -3.68 -16.62
CA SER A 158 -6.99 -3.90 -17.96
C SER A 158 -8.17 -2.96 -18.20
N LYS A 159 -8.36 -2.53 -19.43
CA LYS A 159 -9.55 -1.76 -19.81
C LYS A 159 -10.76 -2.71 -19.81
N ARG A 160 -11.86 -2.28 -19.22
CA ARG A 160 -13.16 -2.97 -19.34
C ARG A 160 -13.70 -2.83 -20.75
N GLU A 161 -14.30 -3.90 -21.23
CA GLU A 161 -15.04 -3.89 -22.50
C GLU A 161 -16.38 -3.16 -22.37
#